data_88f8303023a3e798d8731897fada4045
#
_entry.id   88f8303023a3e798d8731897fada4045
#
_cell.length_a   1.000
_cell.length_b   1.000
_cell.length_c   1.000
_cell.angle_alpha   90.00
_cell.angle_beta   90.00
_cell.angle_gamma   90.00
#
_symmetry.space_group_name_H-M   'P 1'
#
loop_
_entity.id
_entity.type
_entity.pdbx_description
1 polymer ?
#
loop_
_entity_poly.entity_id
_entity_poly.type
_entity_poly.pdbx_seq_one_letter_code
_entity_poly.pdbx_strand_id
1 'polypeptide(L)'
;AGGGGGYTTTSKNIILYANTSYSISIGEGGMETGTIYSNNVYNVGGTSTAFNQQALGGKYGKPNSASKYGGDGGSGGAGYNSQGIAGNGGSDGGNGGMYGGTGQGTTTREFGSSVATLYAGGGGSYTSKDGKDNGVGGTGGGGNGGKSGKTNTGGGSGGRVSLTTASTLSGGSGIVIIRNSQ
;
A
#
# COMPACT_ATOMS: atom_id res chain seq x y z
N ALA A 1 4.24 11.18 6.78
CA ALA A 1 3.06 10.32 6.75
C ALA A 1 3.34 9.12 5.85
N GLY A 2 2.73 7.97 6.11
CA GLY A 2 2.82 6.78 5.29
C GLY A 2 1.83 6.77 4.14
N GLY A 3 2.14 6.07 3.05
CA GLY A 3 1.22 5.81 1.95
C GLY A 3 0.20 4.73 2.29
N GLY A 4 -0.98 4.78 1.68
CA GLY A 4 -1.96 3.70 1.76
C GLY A 4 -1.52 2.47 0.98
N GLY A 5 -1.89 1.29 1.44
CA GLY A 5 -1.79 0.06 0.66
C GLY A 5 -2.82 0.03 -0.46
N GLY A 6 -2.56 -0.73 -1.52
CA GLY A 6 -3.51 -0.93 -2.61
C GLY A 6 -4.80 -1.63 -2.14
N TYR A 7 -5.76 -1.69 -3.02
CA TYR A 7 -6.97 -2.47 -2.79
C TYR A 7 -6.76 -3.93 -3.21
N THR A 8 -7.53 -4.83 -2.63
CA THR A 8 -7.58 -6.23 -3.07
C THR A 8 -8.97 -6.52 -3.65
N THR A 9 -9.00 -7.39 -4.63
CA THR A 9 -10.25 -7.92 -5.19
C THR A 9 -10.11 -9.41 -5.40
N THR A 10 -11.19 -10.15 -5.21
CA THR A 10 -11.24 -11.61 -5.44
C THR A 10 -12.44 -11.92 -6.30
N SER A 11 -12.21 -12.69 -7.34
CA SER A 11 -13.27 -13.21 -8.20
C SER A 11 -13.19 -14.72 -8.27
N LYS A 12 -14.32 -15.37 -8.20
CA LYS A 12 -14.47 -16.82 -8.27
C LYS A 12 -15.22 -17.22 -9.53
N ASN A 13 -15.08 -18.47 -9.92
CA ASN A 13 -15.81 -19.06 -11.04
C ASN A 13 -15.60 -18.31 -12.38
N ILE A 14 -14.39 -17.81 -12.58
CA ILE A 14 -14.02 -17.21 -13.88
C ILE A 14 -13.84 -18.34 -14.89
N ILE A 15 -14.63 -18.32 -15.94
CA ILE A 15 -14.55 -19.29 -17.02
C ILE A 15 -13.44 -18.86 -17.99
N LEU A 16 -12.46 -19.71 -18.17
CA LEU A 16 -11.39 -19.51 -19.13
C LEU A 16 -11.52 -20.53 -20.25
N TYR A 17 -11.31 -20.08 -21.47
CA TYR A 17 -11.39 -20.94 -22.66
C TYR A 17 -10.00 -21.40 -23.09
N ALA A 18 -9.90 -22.65 -23.47
CA ALA A 18 -8.67 -23.19 -24.04
C ALA A 18 -8.22 -22.40 -25.28
N ASN A 19 -6.92 -22.33 -25.50
CA ASN A 19 -6.31 -21.60 -26.63
C ASN A 19 -6.67 -20.10 -26.72
N THR A 20 -7.08 -19.50 -25.61
CA THR A 20 -7.38 -18.06 -25.51
C THR A 20 -6.31 -17.38 -24.65
N SER A 21 -5.76 -16.26 -25.14
CA SER A 21 -4.83 -15.44 -24.38
C SER A 21 -5.58 -14.43 -23.51
N TYR A 22 -5.15 -14.30 -22.28
CA TYR A 22 -5.70 -13.34 -21.32
C TYR A 22 -4.61 -12.39 -20.85
N SER A 23 -4.87 -11.10 -20.93
CA SER A 23 -3.95 -10.08 -20.47
C SER A 23 -4.00 -9.92 -18.96
N ILE A 24 -2.83 -9.86 -18.34
CA ILE A 24 -2.65 -9.56 -16.92
C ILE A 24 -1.69 -8.39 -16.82
N SER A 25 -2.04 -7.38 -16.04
CA SER A 25 -1.16 -6.26 -15.74
C SER A 25 -0.99 -6.13 -14.22
N ILE A 26 0.23 -5.94 -13.78
CA ILE A 26 0.57 -5.72 -12.37
C ILE A 26 0.87 -4.23 -12.18
N GLY A 27 0.12 -3.59 -11.30
CA GLY A 27 0.35 -2.19 -10.95
C GLY A 27 1.67 -1.99 -10.20
N GLU A 28 2.40 -0.96 -10.59
CA GLU A 28 3.61 -0.56 -9.88
C GLU A 28 3.27 0.16 -8.57
N GLY A 29 4.20 0.15 -7.62
CA GLY A 29 4.09 0.97 -6.41
C GLY A 29 4.13 2.45 -6.73
N GLY A 30 3.28 3.24 -6.11
CA GLY A 30 3.33 4.70 -6.22
C GLY A 30 4.67 5.22 -5.71
N MET A 31 5.27 6.18 -6.41
CA MET A 31 6.55 6.78 -6.04
C MET A 31 6.40 8.25 -5.67
N GLU A 32 7.18 8.69 -4.71
CA GLU A 32 7.44 10.09 -4.47
C GLU A 32 8.69 10.51 -5.26
N THR A 33 8.54 11.49 -6.16
CA THR A 33 9.65 12.09 -6.89
C THR A 33 9.74 13.58 -6.57
N GLY A 34 10.92 14.08 -6.29
CA GLY A 34 11.17 15.51 -6.02
C GLY A 34 11.82 15.77 -4.65
N THR A 35 12.19 17.03 -4.44
CA THR A 35 12.67 17.54 -3.15
C THR A 35 11.54 18.33 -2.49
N ILE A 36 11.52 18.41 -1.15
CA ILE A 36 10.46 19.08 -0.37
C ILE A 36 10.22 20.55 -0.71
N TYR A 37 11.13 21.17 -1.41
CA TYR A 37 11.06 22.60 -1.76
C TYR A 37 10.64 22.87 -3.22
N SER A 38 10.50 21.86 -4.06
CA SER A 38 10.11 22.04 -5.45
C SER A 38 9.23 20.91 -5.94
N ASN A 39 8.02 21.25 -6.39
CA ASN A 39 7.09 20.45 -7.19
C ASN A 39 7.15 18.92 -6.91
N ASN A 40 6.85 18.53 -5.68
CA ASN A 40 6.75 17.10 -5.37
C ASN A 40 5.62 16.47 -6.18
N VAL A 41 5.97 15.56 -7.05
CA VAL A 41 5.01 14.72 -7.74
C VAL A 41 4.82 13.46 -6.90
N TYR A 42 3.61 13.31 -6.39
CA TYR A 42 3.19 12.13 -5.64
C TYR A 42 2.33 11.27 -6.54
N ASN A 43 2.81 10.09 -6.87
CA ASN A 43 2.08 9.18 -7.72
C ASN A 43 1.29 8.18 -6.88
N VAL A 44 0.02 8.03 -7.23
CA VAL A 44 -0.83 6.94 -6.73
C VAL A 44 -0.26 5.62 -7.25
N GLY A 45 -0.38 4.56 -6.49
CA GLY A 45 -0.01 3.22 -6.95
C GLY A 45 -0.78 2.81 -8.20
N GLY A 46 -0.15 2.05 -9.08
CA GLY A 46 -0.76 1.54 -10.30
C GLY A 46 -1.89 0.56 -10.03
N THR A 47 -2.78 0.42 -10.98
CA THR A 47 -3.89 -0.57 -10.94
C THR A 47 -3.40 -1.90 -11.47
N SER A 48 -3.68 -2.98 -10.74
CA SER A 48 -3.51 -4.35 -11.26
C SER A 48 -4.81 -4.81 -11.91
N THR A 49 -4.70 -5.47 -13.06
CA THR A 49 -5.86 -5.99 -13.80
C THR A 49 -5.64 -7.45 -14.21
N ALA A 50 -6.68 -8.25 -14.15
CA ALA A 50 -6.72 -9.60 -14.66
C ALA A 50 -8.19 -10.01 -14.93
N PHE A 51 -8.48 -10.69 -16.04
CA PHE A 51 -9.81 -11.26 -16.33
C PHE A 51 -10.96 -10.26 -16.16
N ASN A 52 -10.82 -9.03 -16.65
CA ASN A 52 -11.78 -7.94 -16.48
C ASN A 52 -12.03 -7.49 -15.02
N GLN A 53 -11.20 -7.95 -14.09
CA GLN A 53 -11.17 -7.47 -12.72
C GLN A 53 -10.06 -6.45 -12.53
N GLN A 54 -10.22 -5.56 -11.57
CA GLN A 54 -9.19 -4.58 -11.23
C GLN A 54 -9.05 -4.39 -9.72
N ALA A 55 -7.82 -4.15 -9.29
CA ALA A 55 -7.49 -3.71 -7.95
C ALA A 55 -6.70 -2.41 -8.04
N LEU A 56 -7.22 -1.35 -7.43
CA LEU A 56 -6.63 -0.01 -7.49
C LEU A 56 -5.41 0.09 -6.58
N GLY A 57 -4.46 0.94 -6.94
CA GLY A 57 -3.36 1.32 -6.05
C GLY A 57 -3.81 2.21 -4.89
N GLY A 58 -3.01 2.23 -3.83
CA GLY A 58 -3.22 3.11 -2.69
C GLY A 58 -2.77 4.55 -2.99
N LYS A 59 -3.30 5.52 -2.22
CA LYS A 59 -2.92 6.92 -2.32
C LYS A 59 -1.66 7.22 -1.52
N TYR A 60 -0.96 8.26 -1.89
CA TYR A 60 0.22 8.73 -1.15
C TYR A 60 -0.16 9.41 0.17
N GLY A 61 0.74 9.38 1.15
CA GLY A 61 0.64 10.18 2.35
C GLY A 61 1.13 11.63 2.09
N LYS A 62 0.42 12.63 2.61
CA LYS A 62 0.77 14.05 2.43
C LYS A 62 1.78 14.49 3.49
N PRO A 63 3.00 14.89 3.11
CA PRO A 63 4.08 15.16 4.07
C PRO A 63 4.22 16.62 4.50
N ASN A 64 3.40 17.55 4.00
CA ASN A 64 3.66 18.95 4.25
C ASN A 64 3.27 19.40 5.67
N SER A 65 3.82 20.53 6.12
CA SER A 65 3.61 21.10 7.46
C SER A 65 2.15 21.41 7.79
N ALA A 66 1.32 21.60 6.76
CA ALA A 66 -0.11 21.93 6.91
C ALA A 66 -1.01 20.70 6.81
N SER A 67 -0.55 19.61 6.19
CA SER A 67 -1.38 18.43 5.94
C SER A 67 -0.60 17.17 6.29
N LYS A 68 -0.84 16.64 7.47
CA LYS A 68 -0.15 15.49 8.04
C LYS A 68 -0.92 14.18 7.82
N TYR A 69 -1.52 14.02 6.63
CA TYR A 69 -2.44 12.92 6.33
C TYR A 69 -1.71 11.69 5.82
N GLY A 70 -2.02 10.53 6.40
CA GLY A 70 -1.72 9.23 5.79
C GLY A 70 -2.51 9.03 4.50
N GLY A 71 -1.98 8.26 3.57
CA GLY A 71 -2.67 7.92 2.33
C GLY A 71 -3.83 6.95 2.55
N ASP A 72 -4.95 7.20 1.91
CA ASP A 72 -6.06 6.25 1.86
C ASP A 72 -5.72 5.07 0.94
N GLY A 73 -6.36 3.94 1.17
CA GLY A 73 -6.18 2.76 0.34
C GLY A 73 -7.06 1.60 0.78
N GLY A 74 -6.76 0.42 0.30
CA GLY A 74 -7.33 -0.81 0.86
C GLY A 74 -6.94 -0.99 2.33
N SER A 75 -5.75 -0.49 2.70
CA SER A 75 -5.32 -0.29 4.10
C SER A 75 -4.74 1.12 4.22
N GLY A 76 -5.10 1.84 5.25
CA GLY A 76 -4.70 3.24 5.44
C GLY A 76 -3.23 3.39 5.86
N GLY A 77 -2.57 4.42 5.35
CA GLY A 77 -1.23 4.82 5.78
C GLY A 77 -1.25 5.57 7.12
N ALA A 78 -0.15 5.53 7.85
CA ALA A 78 -0.01 6.23 9.13
C ALA A 78 0.03 7.76 8.95
N GLY A 79 -0.62 8.49 9.84
CA GLY A 79 -0.48 9.93 9.94
C GLY A 79 0.92 10.33 10.41
N TYR A 80 1.27 11.62 10.30
CA TYR A 80 2.54 12.14 10.79
C TYR A 80 2.42 12.45 12.28
N ASN A 81 3.18 11.75 13.13
CA ASN A 81 3.16 11.82 14.59
C ASN A 81 1.75 11.69 15.23
N SER A 82 1.63 11.90 16.53
CA SER A 82 0.37 11.80 17.28
C SER A 82 -0.71 12.84 16.88
N GLN A 83 -0.36 13.83 16.05
CA GLN A 83 -1.26 14.88 15.59
C GLN A 83 -1.70 14.74 14.13
N GLY A 84 -1.12 13.76 13.40
CA GLY A 84 -1.46 13.51 12.00
C GLY A 84 -2.75 12.70 11.86
N ILE A 85 -3.52 13.02 10.84
CA ILE A 85 -4.71 12.24 10.49
C ILE A 85 -4.24 11.01 9.71
N ALA A 86 -4.65 9.85 10.17
CA ALA A 86 -4.37 8.59 9.49
C ALA A 86 -5.19 8.47 8.20
N GLY A 87 -4.67 7.73 7.24
CA GLY A 87 -5.42 7.33 6.06
C GLY A 87 -6.50 6.30 6.40
N ASN A 88 -7.59 6.34 5.67
CA ASN A 88 -8.67 5.37 5.81
C ASN A 88 -8.32 4.06 5.09
N GLY A 89 -8.67 2.96 5.72
CA GLY A 89 -8.67 1.65 5.08
C GLY A 89 -9.96 1.40 4.29
N GLY A 90 -9.91 0.45 3.36
CA GLY A 90 -11.09 -0.10 2.70
C GLY A 90 -11.83 -1.10 3.59
N SER A 91 -12.84 -1.73 3.04
CA SER A 91 -13.74 -2.64 3.77
C SER A 91 -13.07 -3.87 4.40
N ASP A 92 -11.92 -4.28 3.89
CA ASP A 92 -11.17 -5.47 4.34
C ASP A 92 -9.80 -5.13 4.96
N GLY A 93 -9.41 -3.86 4.98
CA GLY A 93 -8.14 -3.40 5.53
C GLY A 93 -8.32 -2.50 6.75
N GLY A 94 -7.29 -2.41 7.57
CA GLY A 94 -7.28 -1.55 8.74
C GLY A 94 -7.05 -0.08 8.38
N ASN A 95 -7.63 0.84 9.16
CA ASN A 95 -7.25 2.24 9.11
C ASN A 95 -5.81 2.41 9.59
N GLY A 96 -5.15 3.43 9.09
CA GLY A 96 -3.88 3.87 9.65
C GLY A 96 -4.05 4.41 11.08
N GLY A 97 -2.95 4.67 11.72
CA GLY A 97 -2.88 5.27 13.06
C GLY A 97 -1.50 5.92 13.22
N MET A 98 -0.83 5.68 14.32
CA MET A 98 0.63 5.89 14.43
C MET A 98 1.40 4.87 13.57
N TYR A 99 0.78 3.75 13.30
CA TYR A 99 1.29 2.65 12.47
C TYR A 99 0.48 2.54 11.18
N GLY A 100 1.02 1.84 10.19
CA GLY A 100 0.29 1.51 8.98
C GLY A 100 -0.89 0.57 9.27
N GLY A 101 -1.99 0.73 8.58
CA GLY A 101 -3.16 -0.14 8.69
C GLY A 101 -2.85 -1.57 8.27
N THR A 102 -3.43 -2.52 8.98
CA THR A 102 -3.31 -3.96 8.67
C THR A 102 -3.77 -4.25 7.26
N GLY A 103 -3.03 -5.10 6.56
CA GLY A 103 -3.35 -5.54 5.22
C GLY A 103 -4.63 -6.37 5.14
N GLN A 104 -5.07 -6.58 3.92
CA GLN A 104 -6.30 -7.28 3.57
C GLN A 104 -6.03 -8.77 3.45
N GLY A 105 -6.78 -9.60 4.13
CA GLY A 105 -6.53 -11.03 4.24
C GLY A 105 -7.76 -11.93 4.07
N THR A 106 -8.96 -11.37 4.03
CA THR A 106 -10.19 -12.16 3.86
C THR A 106 -10.17 -12.90 2.54
N THR A 107 -9.67 -12.25 1.50
CA THR A 107 -9.63 -12.80 0.14
C THR A 107 -8.77 -14.04 0.01
N THR A 108 -7.68 -14.18 0.76
CA THR A 108 -6.81 -15.36 0.67
C THR A 108 -7.44 -16.60 1.31
N ARG A 109 -8.26 -16.41 2.33
CA ARG A 109 -9.00 -17.52 2.97
C ARG A 109 -10.00 -18.17 2.03
N GLU A 110 -10.58 -17.40 1.16
CA GLU A 110 -11.54 -17.89 0.19
C GLU A 110 -10.93 -18.84 -0.84
N PHE A 111 -9.62 -18.82 -1.00
CA PHE A 111 -8.89 -19.82 -1.80
C PHE A 111 -8.54 -21.10 -1.02
N GLY A 112 -9.10 -21.31 0.17
CA GLY A 112 -8.79 -22.48 0.98
C GLY A 112 -7.42 -22.44 1.66
N SER A 113 -6.78 -21.27 1.73
CA SER A 113 -5.56 -21.10 2.51
C SER A 113 -5.86 -21.19 3.99
N SER A 114 -5.20 -22.12 4.69
CA SER A 114 -5.30 -22.26 6.16
C SER A 114 -4.61 -21.09 6.88
N VAL A 115 -3.73 -20.37 6.20
CA VAL A 115 -3.00 -19.21 6.70
C VAL A 115 -3.52 -17.96 5.97
N ALA A 116 -4.08 -17.03 6.72
CA ALA A 116 -4.48 -15.74 6.15
C ALA A 116 -3.23 -14.92 5.81
N THR A 117 -2.73 -15.06 4.59
CA THR A 117 -1.68 -14.18 4.09
C THR A 117 -2.28 -12.81 3.86
N LEU A 118 -1.73 -11.81 4.53
CA LEU A 118 -2.17 -10.42 4.38
C LEU A 118 -1.43 -9.75 3.21
N TYR A 119 -2.15 -8.91 2.47
CA TYR A 119 -1.62 -8.10 1.37
C TYR A 119 -1.98 -6.63 1.56
N ALA A 120 -1.24 -5.76 0.90
CA ALA A 120 -1.55 -4.35 0.80
C ALA A 120 -1.66 -3.62 2.14
N GLY A 121 -0.76 -3.91 3.08
CA GLY A 121 -0.65 -3.17 4.35
C GLY A 121 -0.27 -1.70 4.12
N GLY A 122 -0.79 -0.79 4.94
CA GLY A 122 -0.46 0.63 4.89
C GLY A 122 0.95 0.92 5.39
N GLY A 123 1.58 1.97 4.89
CA GLY A 123 2.90 2.41 5.34
C GLY A 123 2.88 3.06 6.72
N GLY A 124 3.95 2.87 7.49
CA GLY A 124 4.16 3.48 8.80
C GLY A 124 4.54 4.96 8.69
N SER A 125 4.37 5.72 9.76
CA SER A 125 4.84 7.11 9.83
C SER A 125 6.35 7.17 10.05
N TYR A 126 6.92 8.33 9.77
CA TYR A 126 8.20 8.70 10.32
C TYR A 126 7.98 9.71 11.46
N THR A 127 8.39 9.36 12.65
CA THR A 127 8.34 10.25 13.81
C THR A 127 9.75 10.77 14.08
N SER A 128 10.00 12.00 13.75
CA SER A 128 11.34 12.56 13.90
C SER A 128 11.43 13.63 14.97
N LYS A 129 11.16 13.38 16.19
CA LYS A 129 11.67 14.34 17.18
C LYS A 129 12.89 13.79 17.93
N ASP A 130 13.02 12.49 18.01
CA ASP A 130 14.10 11.88 18.79
C ASP A 130 14.79 10.68 18.10
N GLY A 131 14.55 10.46 16.81
CA GLY A 131 15.26 9.42 16.01
C GLY A 131 15.00 7.97 16.43
N LYS A 132 14.06 7.71 17.33
CA LYS A 132 13.92 6.40 17.96
C LYS A 132 12.75 5.54 17.50
N ASP A 133 11.69 6.11 16.95
CA ASP A 133 10.51 5.33 16.60
C ASP A 133 10.04 5.59 15.18
N ASN A 134 10.66 4.91 14.25
CA ASN A 134 10.07 4.75 12.92
C ASN A 134 8.77 3.95 13.05
N GLY A 135 7.66 4.57 12.70
CA GLY A 135 6.36 3.90 12.73
C GLY A 135 6.40 2.63 11.92
N VAL A 136 5.86 1.57 12.48
CA VAL A 136 5.81 0.26 11.83
C VAL A 136 4.78 0.28 10.71
N GLY A 137 5.13 -0.26 9.55
CA GLY A 137 4.20 -0.51 8.47
C GLY A 137 3.22 -1.61 8.84
N GLY A 138 2.04 -1.55 8.28
CA GLY A 138 0.99 -2.55 8.47
C GLY A 138 1.41 -3.91 7.93
N THR A 139 0.97 -4.97 8.60
CA THR A 139 1.14 -6.35 8.10
C THR A 139 0.55 -6.47 6.70
N GLY A 140 1.14 -7.29 5.86
CA GLY A 140 0.75 -7.37 4.44
C GLY A 140 1.62 -6.51 3.52
N GLY A 141 2.81 -6.12 3.98
CA GLY A 141 3.83 -5.51 3.13
C GLY A 141 3.96 -3.99 3.23
N GLY A 142 3.33 -3.36 4.21
CA GLY A 142 3.54 -1.93 4.49
C GLY A 142 4.99 -1.64 4.89
N GLY A 143 5.59 -0.60 4.32
CA GLY A 143 6.94 -0.13 4.67
C GLY A 143 6.96 0.57 6.02
N ASN A 144 7.96 0.29 6.85
CA ASN A 144 8.23 1.07 8.05
C ASN A 144 8.65 2.50 7.68
N GLY A 145 8.61 3.42 8.60
CA GLY A 145 9.12 4.79 8.37
C GLY A 145 10.52 4.75 7.74
N GLY A 146 10.71 5.48 6.66
CA GLY A 146 11.95 5.49 5.87
C GLY A 146 12.21 4.27 4.98
N LYS A 147 11.22 3.39 4.80
CA LYS A 147 11.32 2.19 3.96
C LYS A 147 10.20 2.14 2.91
N SER A 148 10.54 1.62 1.75
CA SER A 148 9.55 1.29 0.72
C SER A 148 8.62 0.19 1.18
N GLY A 149 7.43 0.10 0.57
CA GLY A 149 6.56 -1.04 0.69
C GLY A 149 7.18 -2.29 0.07
N LYS A 150 6.78 -3.44 0.56
CA LYS A 150 7.28 -4.73 0.07
C LYS A 150 6.72 -4.99 -1.33
N THR A 151 7.63 -5.34 -2.26
CA THR A 151 7.26 -5.74 -3.63
C THR A 151 6.33 -6.93 -3.64
N ASN A 152 5.48 -7.03 -4.65
CA ASN A 152 4.50 -8.12 -4.85
C ASN A 152 3.51 -8.26 -3.67
N THR A 153 3.17 -7.16 -3.04
CA THR A 153 2.17 -7.15 -1.96
C THR A 153 1.16 -6.02 -2.09
N GLY A 154 1.44 -4.99 -2.90
CA GLY A 154 0.64 -3.77 -2.93
C GLY A 154 0.76 -2.90 -1.67
N GLY A 155 1.76 -3.15 -0.82
CA GLY A 155 1.94 -2.41 0.43
C GLY A 155 2.30 -0.94 0.23
N GLY A 156 1.82 -0.04 1.09
CA GLY A 156 2.15 1.38 1.08
C GLY A 156 3.59 1.66 1.52
N SER A 157 4.20 2.74 1.03
CA SER A 157 5.51 3.21 1.51
C SER A 157 5.41 3.79 2.91
N GLY A 158 6.46 3.63 3.71
CA GLY A 158 6.63 4.38 4.95
C GLY A 158 6.86 5.87 4.69
N GLY A 159 6.61 6.69 5.71
CA GLY A 159 6.90 8.11 5.69
C GLY A 159 8.39 8.39 5.58
N ARG A 160 8.76 9.51 5.00
CA ARG A 160 10.15 9.90 4.73
C ARG A 160 10.89 10.35 5.98
N VAL A 161 12.17 9.96 6.08
CA VAL A 161 13.07 10.22 7.22
C VAL A 161 13.63 11.64 7.23
N SER A 162 14.04 12.12 6.08
CA SER A 162 14.79 13.38 5.96
C SER A 162 14.34 14.17 4.75
N LEU A 163 14.43 15.46 4.94
CA LEU A 163 14.10 16.45 3.91
C LEU A 163 15.32 16.81 3.05
N THR A 164 16.50 16.33 3.41
CA THR A 164 17.77 16.74 2.77
C THR A 164 18.41 15.67 1.90
N THR A 165 18.02 14.42 2.04
CA THR A 165 18.53 13.32 1.19
C THR A 165 17.46 12.89 0.19
N ALA A 166 17.84 12.83 -1.08
CA ALA A 166 17.00 12.31 -2.17
C ALA A 166 16.84 10.79 -2.03
N SER A 167 16.05 10.34 -1.05
CA SER A 167 15.64 8.94 -0.98
C SER A 167 14.28 8.80 -1.64
N THR A 168 14.22 8.07 -2.73
CA THR A 168 12.95 7.69 -3.36
C THR A 168 12.35 6.53 -2.56
N LEU A 169 11.22 6.76 -1.94
CA LEU A 169 10.41 5.70 -1.34
C LEU A 169 9.26 5.38 -2.27
N SER A 170 9.00 4.11 -2.46
CA SER A 170 7.88 3.64 -3.28
C SER A 170 6.97 2.70 -2.48
N GLY A 171 5.71 2.65 -2.84
CA GLY A 171 4.86 1.52 -2.49
C GLY A 171 5.40 0.23 -3.11
N GLY A 172 4.93 -0.90 -2.64
CA GLY A 172 5.19 -2.20 -3.26
C GLY A 172 4.33 -2.38 -4.52
N SER A 173 4.87 -3.05 -5.52
CA SER A 173 4.07 -3.51 -6.67
C SER A 173 2.92 -4.40 -6.22
N GLY A 174 1.87 -4.47 -7.03
CA GLY A 174 0.75 -5.39 -6.83
C GLY A 174 1.13 -6.85 -7.06
N ILE A 175 0.15 -7.71 -6.96
CA ILE A 175 0.25 -9.14 -7.24
C ILE A 175 -1.08 -9.64 -7.80
N VAL A 176 -1.03 -10.60 -8.70
CA VAL A 176 -2.18 -11.38 -9.15
C VAL A 176 -1.94 -12.84 -8.80
N ILE A 177 -2.90 -13.46 -8.14
CA ILE A 177 -2.84 -14.87 -7.76
C ILE A 177 -3.99 -15.59 -8.46
N ILE A 178 -3.64 -16.62 -9.23
CA ILE A 178 -4.61 -17.43 -9.96
C ILE A 178 -4.57 -18.84 -9.35
N ARG A 179 -5.73 -19.35 -8.99
CA ARG A 179 -5.88 -20.73 -8.57
C ARG A 179 -6.89 -21.43 -9.48
N ASN A 180 -6.50 -22.58 -9.96
CA ASN A 180 -7.39 -23.48 -10.69
C ASN A 180 -7.92 -24.52 -9.71
N SER A 181 -9.24 -24.67 -9.65
CA SER A 181 -9.85 -25.85 -9.01
C SER A 181 -9.74 -27.02 -9.98
N GLN A 182 -8.97 -28.00 -9.64
CA GLN A 182 -9.03 -29.31 -10.32
C GLN A 182 -10.28 -30.05 -9.88
#